data_7410e4fedd39d60454cbdcbbc45ba600
#
_entry.id   7410e4fedd39d60454cbdcbbc45ba600
#
_cell.length_a   1.000
_cell.length_b   1.000
_cell.length_c   1.000
_cell.angle_alpha   90.00
_cell.angle_beta   90.00
_cell.angle_gamma   90.00
#
_symmetry.space_group_name_H-M   'P 1'
#
loop_
_entity.id
_entity.type
_entity.pdbx_description
1 polymer ?
#
loop_
_entity_poly.entity_id
_entity_poly.type
_entity_poly.pdbx_seq_one_letter_code
_entity_poly.pdbx_strand_id
1 'polypeptide(L)'
;MKLPTRVTATAAALLLAGLTATACAPQTTDGKATTDEKSGTLRVWLFQEVSNKPKEQAVEQAVTAFEQRNKGAKVEVEYIPVETRAQRVKAAFNDPESAPDLIEYGNTDTAGYVKDGGLADISAEFAAWDEAKDTDATARQSVTVGGKVYGAPFFVGIRALYYRTDVFRELGLTAPRTQAELVETAKKIRKARPELYGIAVGGAYTYGAMPFVWAAGGELATARGDSYKAAINGPDALKGITTYTSLFGDDNCPAAKCAQMGGNATVTAFASGKAGMAIGGDFSHAAVEAGTVKGEYAVVPLPGTTPGSIAPAFAGGNNIGVLKSSPRRTLAVDLLKSLTGKETQGRLFDAMGFLPTYTDTRAAAAQRQPFVKPFTDTLAAGAKFVPASPGWGQIDASLVLPTMFQEIVSGRKDVKAAADDAAKKMDAAFAPAG
;
A
#
# COMPACT_ATOMS: atom_id res chain seq x y z
N MET A 1 8.59 -14.77 71.23
CA MET A 1 8.47 -15.82 72.25
C MET A 1 8.63 -17.15 71.53
N LYS A 2 9.78 -17.81 71.79
CA LYS A 2 10.12 -19.26 71.73
C LYS A 2 9.91 -20.03 70.42
N LEU A 3 11.00 -20.33 69.77
CA LEU A 3 11.39 -21.65 69.20
C LEU A 3 11.28 -22.78 70.26
N PRO A 4 11.31 -24.09 70.02
CA PRO A 4 12.45 -24.80 69.39
C PRO A 4 12.09 -26.06 68.53
N THR A 5 12.98 -26.39 67.56
CA THR A 5 14.00 -27.46 67.55
C THR A 5 13.52 -28.93 67.59
N ARG A 6 13.92 -29.78 66.64
CA ARG A 6 14.96 -30.87 66.63
C ARG A 6 14.73 -31.77 65.45
N VAL A 7 15.58 -31.97 64.47
CA VAL A 7 16.75 -32.85 64.36
C VAL A 7 16.46 -34.35 64.62
N THR A 8 16.63 -35.17 63.59
CA THR A 8 17.37 -36.43 63.67
C THR A 8 17.84 -36.88 62.25
N ALA A 9 19.12 -37.28 62.24
CA ALA A 9 19.87 -37.86 61.16
C ALA A 9 19.86 -39.39 61.26
N THR A 10 20.24 -40.04 60.20
CA THR A 10 21.02 -41.29 60.07
C THR A 10 20.66 -41.95 58.74
N ALA A 11 21.44 -42.57 57.91
CA ALA A 11 22.83 -42.93 57.78
C ALA A 11 22.99 -43.66 56.43
N ALA A 12 24.13 -43.43 55.85
CA ALA A 12 24.83 -44.05 54.74
C ALA A 12 24.49 -45.50 54.30
N ALA A 13 24.60 -45.69 52.96
CA ALA A 13 25.22 -46.87 52.36
C ALA A 13 25.79 -46.54 50.98
N LEU A 14 27.11 -46.73 50.87
CA LEU A 14 27.90 -46.74 49.63
C LEU A 14 27.56 -47.95 48.78
N LEU A 15 27.50 -47.83 47.46
CA LEU A 15 27.94 -48.85 46.51
C LEU A 15 28.44 -48.20 45.22
N LEU A 16 29.66 -48.56 44.87
CA LEU A 16 30.45 -48.16 43.69
C LEU A 16 29.91 -48.84 42.43
N ALA A 17 30.21 -48.23 41.34
CA ALA A 17 30.67 -48.72 40.04
C ALA A 17 29.76 -48.38 38.82
N GLY A 18 30.38 -47.75 37.87
CA GLY A 18 29.87 -47.68 36.50
C GLY A 18 30.20 -46.36 35.77
N LEU A 19 31.48 -46.13 35.46
CA LEU A 19 31.86 -45.13 34.44
C LEU A 19 31.40 -45.62 33.06
N THR A 20 30.41 -45.00 32.50
CA THR A 20 30.20 -44.98 31.03
C THR A 20 30.31 -43.54 30.57
N ALA A 21 31.40 -43.24 29.88
CA ALA A 21 31.61 -41.99 29.17
C ALA A 21 30.59 -41.93 28.01
N THR A 22 29.52 -41.16 28.19
CA THR A 22 28.65 -40.76 27.08
C THR A 22 29.20 -39.46 26.51
N ALA A 23 29.75 -39.57 25.31
CA ALA A 23 30.19 -38.45 24.51
C ALA A 23 29.01 -37.46 24.32
N CYS A 24 29.18 -36.19 24.74
CA CYS A 24 28.33 -35.11 24.32
C CYS A 24 28.53 -34.92 22.83
N ALA A 25 27.63 -35.48 22.01
CA ALA A 25 27.42 -34.98 20.66
C ALA A 25 26.72 -33.63 20.76
N PRO A 26 27.13 -32.62 19.99
CA PRO A 26 26.37 -31.39 19.91
C PRO A 26 24.97 -31.71 19.35
N GLN A 27 23.93 -31.41 20.12
CA GLN A 27 22.56 -31.35 19.58
C GLN A 27 22.55 -30.26 18.50
N THR A 28 22.63 -30.69 17.27
CA THR A 28 22.11 -29.88 16.17
C THR A 28 20.62 -29.69 16.47
N THR A 29 20.23 -28.47 16.77
CA THR A 29 18.83 -28.06 16.74
C THR A 29 18.37 -28.21 15.28
N ASP A 30 17.95 -29.42 14.93
CA ASP A 30 17.15 -29.64 13.73
C ASP A 30 15.91 -28.78 13.87
N GLY A 31 15.86 -27.71 13.07
CA GLY A 31 14.67 -26.92 12.89
C GLY A 31 13.54 -27.89 12.54
N LYS A 32 12.54 -27.99 13.42
CA LYS A 32 11.33 -28.74 13.20
C LYS A 32 10.82 -28.38 11.80
N ALA A 33 10.96 -29.28 10.84
CA ALA A 33 10.33 -29.12 9.54
C ALA A 33 8.83 -28.94 9.82
N THR A 34 8.31 -27.74 9.57
CA THR A 34 6.88 -27.49 9.69
C THR A 34 6.18 -28.40 8.71
N THR A 35 5.42 -29.36 9.22
CA THR A 35 4.59 -30.24 8.39
C THR A 35 3.59 -29.34 7.66
N ASP A 36 3.60 -29.41 6.31
CA ASP A 36 2.65 -28.66 5.48
C ASP A 36 1.25 -29.29 5.61
N GLU A 37 0.43 -28.72 6.47
CA GLU A 37 -0.93 -29.19 6.77
C GLU A 37 -1.84 -29.05 5.54
N LYS A 38 -2.55 -30.12 5.17
CA LYS A 38 -3.42 -30.16 3.98
C LYS A 38 -4.89 -29.90 4.28
N SER A 39 -5.23 -29.48 5.50
CA SER A 39 -6.57 -29.15 5.96
C SER A 39 -6.51 -28.12 7.09
N GLY A 40 -7.69 -27.59 7.48
CA GLY A 40 -7.84 -26.62 8.57
C GLY A 40 -8.21 -25.23 8.10
N THR A 41 -8.20 -24.27 9.01
CA THR A 41 -8.61 -22.90 8.73
C THR A 41 -7.42 -22.05 8.31
N LEU A 42 -7.53 -21.42 7.14
CA LEU A 42 -6.63 -20.39 6.65
C LEU A 42 -7.15 -19.02 7.08
N ARG A 43 -6.32 -18.22 7.71
CA ARG A 43 -6.64 -16.83 8.09
C ARG A 43 -6.04 -15.88 7.07
N VAL A 44 -6.84 -14.93 6.60
CA VAL A 44 -6.43 -13.95 5.58
C VAL A 44 -6.72 -12.53 6.08
N TRP A 45 -5.73 -11.67 6.03
CA TRP A 45 -5.93 -10.24 6.26
C TRP A 45 -5.93 -9.49 4.94
N LEU A 46 -7.04 -8.82 4.64
CA LEU A 46 -7.19 -7.92 3.51
C LEU A 46 -7.41 -6.49 4.01
N PHE A 47 -7.10 -5.49 3.17
CA PHE A 47 -7.35 -4.11 3.55
C PHE A 47 -8.81 -3.74 3.41
N GLN A 48 -9.29 -2.95 4.38
CA GLN A 48 -10.62 -2.36 4.35
C GLN A 48 -10.60 -1.13 3.44
N GLU A 49 -11.53 -1.08 2.50
CA GLU A 49 -11.74 0.05 1.60
C GLU A 49 -12.85 0.97 2.12
N VAL A 50 -12.93 2.20 1.57
CA VAL A 50 -13.97 3.18 1.95
C VAL A 50 -15.38 2.62 1.75
N SER A 51 -15.60 1.83 0.68
CA SER A 51 -16.84 1.10 0.40
C SER A 51 -16.51 -0.37 0.22
N ASN A 52 -16.42 -1.11 1.34
CA ASN A 52 -15.79 -2.45 1.36
C ASN A 52 -16.70 -3.57 0.84
N LYS A 53 -18.03 -3.44 0.97
CA LYS A 53 -18.98 -4.52 0.66
C LYS A 53 -18.83 -5.15 -0.73
N PRO A 54 -18.60 -4.39 -1.83
CA PRO A 54 -18.38 -5.00 -3.14
C PRO A 54 -17.09 -5.85 -3.19
N LYS A 55 -16.01 -5.42 -2.50
CA LYS A 55 -14.77 -6.21 -2.36
C LYS A 55 -15.02 -7.50 -1.58
N GLU A 56 -15.77 -7.41 -0.48
CA GLU A 56 -16.15 -8.57 0.34
C GLU A 56 -16.87 -9.63 -0.50
N GLN A 57 -17.84 -9.22 -1.33
CA GLN A 57 -18.61 -10.13 -2.18
C GLN A 57 -17.73 -10.81 -3.25
N ALA A 58 -16.81 -10.06 -3.88
CA ALA A 58 -15.89 -10.62 -4.87
C ALA A 58 -14.91 -11.63 -4.24
N VAL A 59 -14.40 -11.32 -3.06
CA VAL A 59 -13.52 -12.19 -2.28
C VAL A 59 -14.25 -13.44 -1.80
N GLU A 60 -15.48 -13.32 -1.28
CA GLU A 60 -16.31 -14.44 -0.84
C GLU A 60 -16.54 -15.47 -1.96
N GLN A 61 -16.76 -14.99 -3.19
CA GLN A 61 -16.88 -15.91 -4.34
C GLN A 61 -15.60 -16.71 -4.60
N ALA A 62 -14.43 -16.06 -4.52
CA ALA A 62 -13.14 -16.72 -4.68
C ALA A 62 -12.87 -17.72 -3.54
N VAL A 63 -13.20 -17.37 -2.31
CA VAL A 63 -13.10 -18.22 -1.13
C VAL A 63 -14.01 -19.43 -1.25
N THR A 64 -15.29 -19.23 -1.62
CA THR A 64 -16.25 -20.32 -1.81
C THR A 64 -15.75 -21.31 -2.88
N ALA A 65 -15.27 -20.81 -4.01
CA ALA A 65 -14.72 -21.65 -5.06
C ALA A 65 -13.45 -22.42 -4.60
N PHE A 66 -12.60 -21.78 -3.79
CA PHE A 66 -11.44 -22.41 -3.20
C PHE A 66 -11.83 -23.55 -2.23
N GLU A 67 -12.76 -23.32 -1.30
CA GLU A 67 -13.22 -24.32 -0.32
C GLU A 67 -13.92 -25.52 -1.02
N GLN A 68 -14.62 -25.28 -2.12
CA GLN A 68 -15.21 -26.35 -2.90
C GLN A 68 -14.17 -27.29 -3.52
N ARG A 69 -13.03 -26.74 -3.95
CA ARG A 69 -11.91 -27.54 -4.51
C ARG A 69 -11.04 -28.20 -3.44
N ASN A 70 -10.91 -27.56 -2.28
CA ASN A 70 -10.04 -27.99 -1.20
C ASN A 70 -10.86 -28.50 0.02
N LYS A 71 -11.43 -29.71 -0.10
CA LYS A 71 -12.23 -30.30 0.97
C LYS A 71 -11.43 -30.42 2.27
N GLY A 72 -11.99 -29.89 3.36
CA GLY A 72 -11.33 -29.85 4.67
C GLY A 72 -10.54 -28.54 4.94
N ALA A 73 -10.42 -27.64 3.96
CA ALA A 73 -9.97 -26.28 4.17
C ALA A 73 -11.14 -25.34 4.44
N LYS A 74 -10.93 -24.37 5.34
CA LYS A 74 -11.82 -23.25 5.62
C LYS A 74 -11.03 -21.95 5.51
N VAL A 75 -11.68 -20.84 5.18
CA VAL A 75 -11.05 -19.53 5.07
C VAL A 75 -11.78 -18.52 5.92
N GLU A 76 -11.03 -17.84 6.78
CA GLU A 76 -11.50 -16.69 7.56
C GLU A 76 -10.82 -15.44 7.05
N VAL A 77 -11.61 -14.48 6.55
CA VAL A 77 -11.12 -13.20 6.04
C VAL A 77 -11.41 -12.11 7.05
N GLU A 78 -10.36 -11.41 7.47
CA GLU A 78 -10.45 -10.19 8.27
C GLU A 78 -10.06 -8.99 7.41
N TYR A 79 -10.91 -7.95 7.40
CA TYR A 79 -10.61 -6.69 6.73
C TYR A 79 -10.02 -5.70 7.74
N ILE A 80 -8.74 -5.36 7.55
CA ILE A 80 -7.99 -4.51 8.47
C ILE A 80 -7.90 -3.08 7.96
N PRO A 81 -8.02 -2.06 8.85
CA PRO A 81 -7.83 -0.66 8.47
C PRO A 81 -6.43 -0.42 7.90
N VAL A 82 -6.36 0.30 6.78
CA VAL A 82 -5.09 0.63 6.09
C VAL A 82 -4.14 1.40 7.01
N GLU A 83 -4.68 2.25 7.89
CA GLU A 83 -3.92 3.09 8.82
C GLU A 83 -3.14 2.29 9.88
N THR A 84 -3.63 1.11 10.24
CA THR A 84 -3.00 0.23 11.26
C THR A 84 -2.21 -0.92 10.68
N ARG A 85 -2.21 -1.07 9.34
CA ARG A 85 -1.64 -2.24 8.64
C ARG A 85 -0.18 -2.54 9.02
N ALA A 86 0.67 -1.52 9.00
CA ALA A 86 2.10 -1.72 9.23
C ALA A 86 2.41 -2.27 10.63
N GLN A 87 1.70 -1.76 11.66
CA GLN A 87 1.86 -2.24 13.04
C GLN A 87 1.34 -3.67 13.20
N ARG A 88 0.18 -3.98 12.62
CA ARG A 88 -0.44 -5.31 12.70
C ARG A 88 0.42 -6.35 11.99
N VAL A 89 0.88 -6.07 10.78
CA VAL A 89 1.73 -7.00 10.00
C VAL A 89 3.06 -7.25 10.70
N LYS A 90 3.69 -6.20 11.25
CA LYS A 90 4.92 -6.35 12.01
C LYS A 90 4.73 -7.18 13.29
N ALA A 91 3.61 -7.02 13.98
CA ALA A 91 3.25 -7.85 15.13
C ALA A 91 3.07 -9.31 14.72
N ALA A 92 2.39 -9.58 13.60
CA ALA A 92 2.18 -10.93 13.07
C ALA A 92 3.49 -11.65 12.71
N PHE A 93 4.53 -10.93 12.25
CA PHE A 93 5.83 -11.55 11.98
C PHE A 93 6.54 -12.02 13.26
N ASN A 94 6.24 -11.40 14.40
CA ASN A 94 6.84 -11.73 15.70
C ASN A 94 5.99 -12.70 16.55
N ASP A 95 4.74 -12.94 16.16
CA ASP A 95 3.80 -13.85 16.83
C ASP A 95 3.14 -14.80 15.82
N PRO A 96 3.81 -15.92 15.47
CA PRO A 96 3.31 -16.87 14.49
C PRO A 96 1.97 -17.52 14.86
N GLU A 97 1.62 -17.61 16.15
CA GLU A 97 0.37 -18.27 16.60
C GLU A 97 -0.86 -17.42 16.28
N SER A 98 -0.75 -16.10 16.41
CA SER A 98 -1.82 -15.16 16.07
C SER A 98 -1.76 -14.70 14.61
N ALA A 99 -0.65 -14.94 13.90
CA ALA A 99 -0.45 -14.52 12.53
C ALA A 99 -1.47 -15.12 11.55
N PRO A 100 -1.89 -14.40 10.49
CA PRO A 100 -2.65 -14.99 9.39
C PRO A 100 -1.76 -15.88 8.51
N ASP A 101 -2.36 -16.68 7.63
CA ASP A 101 -1.64 -17.43 6.60
C ASP A 101 -1.28 -16.55 5.39
N LEU A 102 -2.17 -15.59 5.06
CA LEU A 102 -1.98 -14.63 3.97
C LEU A 102 -2.25 -13.20 4.43
N ILE A 103 -1.52 -12.27 3.83
CA ILE A 103 -1.74 -10.84 4.02
C ILE A 103 -1.83 -10.10 2.69
N GLU A 104 -2.74 -9.14 2.60
CA GLU A 104 -2.66 -8.06 1.62
C GLU A 104 -1.67 -7.01 2.15
N TYR A 105 -0.81 -6.50 1.26
CA TYR A 105 0.17 -5.47 1.62
C TYR A 105 0.44 -4.54 0.43
N GLY A 106 0.85 -3.31 0.72
CA GLY A 106 1.23 -2.35 -0.31
C GLY A 106 2.45 -2.82 -1.10
N ASN A 107 2.47 -2.59 -2.39
CA ASN A 107 3.57 -3.02 -3.27
C ASN A 107 4.93 -2.39 -2.88
N THR A 108 4.93 -1.36 -2.04
CA THR A 108 6.13 -0.71 -1.50
C THR A 108 6.73 -1.43 -0.29
N ASP A 109 5.99 -2.37 0.31
CA ASP A 109 6.37 -3.01 1.57
C ASP A 109 7.19 -4.30 1.37
N THR A 110 7.18 -4.85 0.15
CA THR A 110 7.76 -6.17 -0.16
C THR A 110 9.20 -6.31 0.34
N ALA A 111 10.08 -5.35 0.02
CA ALA A 111 11.50 -5.43 0.40
C ALA A 111 11.69 -5.40 1.93
N GLY A 112 10.89 -4.60 2.63
CA GLY A 112 10.86 -4.54 4.10
C GLY A 112 10.44 -5.87 4.72
N TYR A 113 9.31 -6.41 4.28
CA TYR A 113 8.74 -7.66 4.80
C TYR A 113 9.60 -8.89 4.50
N VAL A 114 10.31 -8.88 3.36
CA VAL A 114 11.32 -9.91 3.04
C VAL A 114 12.52 -9.80 3.98
N LYS A 115 13.04 -8.59 4.21
CA LYS A 115 14.14 -8.34 5.17
C LYS A 115 13.75 -8.79 6.58
N ASP A 116 12.53 -8.51 7.01
CA ASP A 116 12.01 -8.90 8.32
C ASP A 116 11.70 -10.42 8.40
N GLY A 117 11.85 -11.16 7.29
CA GLY A 117 11.64 -12.62 7.23
C GLY A 117 10.19 -13.05 7.32
N GLY A 118 9.24 -12.13 7.10
CA GLY A 118 7.80 -12.41 7.26
C GLY A 118 7.16 -13.14 6.09
N LEU A 119 7.66 -12.97 4.87
CA LEU A 119 7.08 -13.55 3.66
C LEU A 119 7.77 -14.84 3.23
N ALA A 120 6.99 -15.79 2.70
CA ALA A 120 7.49 -17.03 2.11
C ALA A 120 7.99 -16.77 0.66
N ASP A 121 9.12 -17.39 0.30
CA ASP A 121 9.58 -17.48 -1.10
C ASP A 121 8.66 -18.45 -1.86
N ILE A 122 7.89 -17.95 -2.82
CA ILE A 122 6.96 -18.72 -3.66
C ILE A 122 7.40 -18.77 -5.12
N SER A 123 8.70 -18.58 -5.40
CA SER A 123 9.25 -18.48 -6.76
C SER A 123 8.89 -19.70 -7.62
N ALA A 124 9.00 -20.91 -7.07
CA ALA A 124 8.69 -22.13 -7.79
C ALA A 124 7.19 -22.25 -8.13
N GLU A 125 6.34 -21.97 -7.15
CA GLU A 125 4.88 -22.03 -7.31
C GLU A 125 4.36 -20.95 -8.24
N PHE A 126 4.98 -19.75 -8.21
CA PHE A 126 4.65 -18.65 -9.13
C PHE A 126 5.09 -18.98 -10.56
N ALA A 127 6.28 -19.56 -10.76
CA ALA A 127 6.77 -19.96 -12.08
C ALA A 127 5.94 -21.10 -12.69
N ALA A 128 5.38 -21.99 -11.87
CA ALA A 128 4.51 -23.08 -12.29
C ALA A 128 3.05 -22.64 -12.52
N TRP A 129 2.70 -21.40 -12.19
CA TRP A 129 1.33 -20.90 -12.35
C TRP A 129 1.16 -20.27 -13.74
N ASP A 130 0.31 -20.87 -14.57
CA ASP A 130 0.16 -20.45 -15.98
C ASP A 130 -0.29 -19.00 -16.14
N GLU A 131 -1.25 -18.53 -15.35
CA GLU A 131 -1.72 -17.14 -15.42
C GLU A 131 -0.62 -16.12 -15.06
N ALA A 132 0.36 -16.49 -14.23
CA ALA A 132 1.43 -15.60 -13.83
C ALA A 132 2.28 -15.09 -15.01
N LYS A 133 2.27 -15.78 -16.16
CA LYS A 133 2.98 -15.37 -17.38
C LYS A 133 2.44 -14.05 -17.95
N ASP A 134 1.15 -13.79 -17.76
CA ASP A 134 0.46 -12.61 -18.28
C ASP A 134 0.48 -11.43 -17.31
N THR A 135 1.10 -11.60 -16.15
CA THR A 135 1.28 -10.51 -15.19
C THR A 135 2.15 -9.41 -15.79
N ASP A 136 1.68 -8.17 -15.68
CA ASP A 136 2.46 -6.98 -16.08
C ASP A 136 3.86 -6.99 -15.43
N ALA A 137 4.89 -6.64 -16.22
CA ALA A 137 6.28 -6.69 -15.76
C ALA A 137 6.52 -5.82 -14.53
N THR A 138 5.89 -4.65 -14.47
CA THR A 138 5.97 -3.71 -13.35
C THR A 138 5.31 -4.29 -12.10
N ALA A 139 4.12 -4.88 -12.24
CA ALA A 139 3.43 -5.55 -11.14
C ALA A 139 4.24 -6.75 -10.63
N ARG A 140 4.83 -7.55 -11.53
CA ARG A 140 5.72 -8.67 -11.16
C ARG A 140 6.96 -8.18 -10.39
N GLN A 141 7.54 -7.06 -10.81
CA GLN A 141 8.69 -6.48 -10.11
C GLN A 141 8.35 -6.12 -8.67
N SER A 142 7.12 -5.69 -8.38
CA SER A 142 6.69 -5.29 -7.03
C SER A 142 6.69 -6.43 -6.00
N VAL A 143 6.65 -7.69 -6.44
CA VAL A 143 6.71 -8.89 -5.58
C VAL A 143 8.08 -9.58 -5.63
N THR A 144 9.05 -9.01 -6.35
CA THR A 144 10.36 -9.64 -6.58
C THR A 144 11.45 -8.94 -5.79
N VAL A 145 12.19 -9.67 -4.98
CA VAL A 145 13.35 -9.19 -4.21
C VAL A 145 14.51 -10.17 -4.38
N GLY A 146 15.67 -9.69 -4.79
CA GLY A 146 16.85 -10.53 -4.99
C GLY A 146 16.62 -11.69 -5.99
N GLY A 147 15.78 -11.46 -7.01
CA GLY A 147 15.43 -12.47 -8.03
C GLY A 147 14.41 -13.51 -7.57
N LYS A 148 13.88 -13.42 -6.35
CA LYS A 148 12.90 -14.32 -5.76
C LYS A 148 11.54 -13.64 -5.64
N VAL A 149 10.46 -14.43 -5.74
CA VAL A 149 9.07 -13.97 -5.70
C VAL A 149 8.46 -14.24 -4.31
N TYR A 150 7.89 -13.20 -3.68
CA TYR A 150 7.39 -13.25 -2.30
C TYR A 150 5.89 -12.94 -2.18
N GLY A 151 5.16 -12.98 -3.27
CA GLY A 151 3.72 -12.76 -3.30
C GLY A 151 3.18 -12.78 -4.72
N ALA A 152 1.90 -12.51 -4.88
CA ALA A 152 1.27 -12.28 -6.18
C ALA A 152 0.65 -10.87 -6.22
N PRO A 153 0.79 -10.13 -7.32
CA PRO A 153 0.14 -8.84 -7.47
C PRO A 153 -1.39 -8.99 -7.44
N PHE A 154 -2.05 -8.14 -6.64
CA PHE A 154 -3.49 -8.22 -6.42
C PHE A 154 -4.24 -7.23 -7.30
N PHE A 155 -3.80 -5.97 -7.33
CA PHE A 155 -4.27 -4.97 -8.28
C PHE A 155 -3.23 -3.86 -8.47
N VAL A 156 -3.34 -3.13 -9.58
CA VAL A 156 -2.59 -1.88 -9.81
C VAL A 156 -3.43 -0.72 -9.32
N GLY A 157 -2.84 0.24 -8.64
CA GLY A 157 -3.50 1.45 -8.14
C GLY A 157 -2.89 2.69 -8.76
N ILE A 158 -3.60 3.32 -9.71
CA ILE A 158 -3.17 4.54 -10.38
C ILE A 158 -4.07 5.69 -9.98
N ARG A 159 -3.50 6.85 -9.73
CA ARG A 159 -4.22 8.06 -9.33
C ARG A 159 -4.42 9.00 -10.51
N ALA A 160 -5.60 9.64 -10.54
CA ALA A 160 -5.99 10.62 -11.52
C ALA A 160 -6.79 11.75 -10.85
N LEU A 161 -7.20 12.75 -11.60
CA LEU A 161 -7.99 13.88 -11.13
C LEU A 161 -9.48 13.61 -11.33
N TYR A 162 -10.23 13.48 -10.26
CA TYR A 162 -11.69 13.50 -10.23
C TYR A 162 -12.18 14.95 -10.16
N TYR A 163 -13.20 15.32 -10.92
CA TYR A 163 -13.81 16.65 -10.85
C TYR A 163 -15.33 16.60 -11.03
N ARG A 164 -16.03 17.54 -10.41
CA ARG A 164 -17.48 17.70 -10.43
C ARG A 164 -17.92 18.34 -11.75
N THR A 165 -18.62 17.60 -12.62
CA THR A 165 -19.11 18.10 -13.91
C THR A 165 -20.19 19.16 -13.77
N ASP A 166 -21.06 19.05 -12.76
CA ASP A 166 -22.08 20.06 -12.44
C ASP A 166 -21.46 21.39 -12.00
N VAL A 167 -20.48 21.36 -11.08
CA VAL A 167 -19.77 22.57 -10.64
C VAL A 167 -18.99 23.23 -11.78
N PHE A 168 -18.31 22.42 -12.60
CA PHE A 168 -17.56 22.93 -13.75
C PHE A 168 -18.47 23.57 -14.78
N ARG A 169 -19.62 22.97 -15.08
CA ARG A 169 -20.64 23.53 -15.98
C ARG A 169 -21.23 24.83 -15.43
N GLU A 170 -21.60 24.87 -14.16
CA GLU A 170 -22.13 26.05 -13.48
C GLU A 170 -21.15 27.24 -13.56
N LEU A 171 -19.87 26.98 -13.33
CA LEU A 171 -18.84 28.02 -13.28
C LEU A 171 -18.13 28.27 -14.63
N GLY A 172 -18.56 27.62 -15.71
CA GLY A 172 -17.93 27.75 -17.03
C GLY A 172 -16.47 27.30 -17.05
N LEU A 173 -16.10 26.31 -16.23
CA LEU A 173 -14.75 25.78 -16.12
C LEU A 173 -14.52 24.60 -17.08
N THR A 174 -13.28 24.40 -17.46
CA THR A 174 -12.80 23.19 -18.16
C THR A 174 -11.79 22.44 -17.30
N ALA A 175 -11.63 21.15 -17.55
CA ALA A 175 -10.62 20.38 -16.84
C ALA A 175 -9.22 21.01 -17.00
N PRO A 176 -8.44 21.17 -15.91
CA PRO A 176 -7.14 21.83 -15.94
C PRO A 176 -6.14 21.01 -16.77
N ARG A 177 -5.34 21.71 -17.58
CA ARG A 177 -4.37 21.13 -18.50
C ARG A 177 -2.92 21.22 -18.00
N THR A 178 -2.71 21.99 -16.92
CA THR A 178 -1.43 22.13 -16.22
C THR A 178 -1.66 22.15 -14.71
N GLN A 179 -0.62 21.89 -13.92
CA GLN A 179 -0.68 22.02 -12.46
C GLN A 179 -0.98 23.46 -12.02
N ALA A 180 -0.49 24.46 -12.77
CA ALA A 180 -0.82 25.86 -12.52
C ALA A 180 -2.32 26.13 -12.71
N GLU A 181 -2.90 25.63 -13.82
CA GLU A 181 -4.35 25.73 -14.07
C GLU A 181 -5.15 24.98 -13.00
N LEU A 182 -4.65 23.84 -12.49
CA LEU A 182 -5.28 23.09 -11.40
C LEU A 182 -5.40 23.94 -10.13
N VAL A 183 -4.31 24.62 -9.74
CA VAL A 183 -4.29 25.52 -8.58
C VAL A 183 -5.28 26.68 -8.77
N GLU A 184 -5.26 27.33 -9.93
CA GLU A 184 -6.17 28.43 -10.25
C GLU A 184 -7.64 27.97 -10.28
N THR A 185 -7.93 26.82 -10.87
CA THR A 185 -9.28 26.23 -10.91
C THR A 185 -9.79 25.93 -9.50
N ALA A 186 -8.95 25.36 -8.65
CA ALA A 186 -9.30 25.10 -7.25
C ALA A 186 -9.68 26.40 -6.51
N LYS A 187 -8.90 27.46 -6.66
CA LYS A 187 -9.19 28.75 -6.04
C LYS A 187 -10.45 29.41 -6.60
N LYS A 188 -10.70 29.31 -7.91
CA LYS A 188 -11.95 29.79 -8.53
C LYS A 188 -13.18 29.08 -7.97
N ILE A 189 -13.14 27.75 -7.85
CA ILE A 189 -14.24 26.98 -7.26
C ILE A 189 -14.46 27.42 -5.81
N ARG A 190 -13.42 27.48 -4.99
CA ARG A 190 -13.53 27.86 -3.57
C ARG A 190 -14.08 29.28 -3.41
N LYS A 191 -13.68 30.22 -4.26
CA LYS A 191 -14.17 31.58 -4.24
C LYS A 191 -15.66 31.65 -4.60
N ALA A 192 -16.11 30.90 -5.61
CA ALA A 192 -17.50 30.89 -6.06
C ALA A 192 -18.41 30.08 -5.12
N ARG A 193 -17.88 29.00 -4.52
CA ARG A 193 -18.60 28.05 -3.67
C ARG A 193 -17.82 27.87 -2.35
N PRO A 194 -17.94 28.84 -1.39
CA PRO A 194 -17.12 28.81 -0.17
C PRO A 194 -17.37 27.61 0.75
N GLU A 195 -18.45 26.89 0.57
CA GLU A 195 -18.75 25.65 1.27
C GLU A 195 -17.95 24.44 0.73
N LEU A 196 -17.43 24.53 -0.51
CA LEU A 196 -16.63 23.46 -1.10
C LEU A 196 -15.13 23.71 -0.90
N TYR A 197 -14.37 22.66 -0.76
CA TYR A 197 -12.97 22.69 -1.14
C TYR A 197 -12.89 22.79 -2.67
N GLY A 198 -12.05 23.66 -3.22
CA GLY A 198 -11.85 23.67 -4.66
C GLY A 198 -11.27 22.34 -5.14
N ILE A 199 -10.21 21.90 -4.46
CA ILE A 199 -9.71 20.51 -4.51
C ILE A 199 -9.47 20.01 -3.09
N ALA A 200 -9.96 18.83 -2.76
CA ALA A 200 -9.61 18.16 -1.51
C ALA A 200 -8.19 17.60 -1.60
N VAL A 201 -7.30 18.12 -0.77
CA VAL A 201 -5.90 17.68 -0.65
C VAL A 201 -5.57 17.33 0.80
N GLY A 202 -4.50 16.58 1.02
CA GLY A 202 -4.15 16.12 2.36
C GLY A 202 -2.67 16.20 2.66
N GLY A 203 -2.30 16.82 3.80
CA GLY A 203 -0.91 16.82 4.28
C GLY A 203 -0.38 15.42 4.63
N ALA A 204 -1.28 14.47 4.94
CA ALA A 204 -0.94 13.07 5.12
C ALA A 204 -1.10 12.22 3.83
N TYR A 205 -1.37 12.84 2.67
CA TYR A 205 -1.57 12.15 1.41
C TYR A 205 -0.31 12.15 0.53
N THR A 206 0.74 11.49 0.99
CA THR A 206 2.05 11.41 0.32
C THR A 206 1.93 10.98 -1.15
N TYR A 207 1.19 9.91 -1.42
CA TYR A 207 1.03 9.36 -2.78
C TYR A 207 0.22 10.25 -3.73
N GLY A 208 -0.57 11.19 -3.22
CA GLY A 208 -1.23 12.25 -4.00
C GLY A 208 -0.30 13.44 -4.28
N ALA A 209 0.71 13.65 -3.44
CA ALA A 209 1.69 14.73 -3.58
C ALA A 209 2.86 14.37 -4.51
N MET A 210 3.28 13.09 -4.56
CA MET A 210 4.42 12.62 -5.37
C MET A 210 4.35 13.03 -6.84
N PRO A 211 3.20 12.95 -7.55
CA PRO A 211 3.08 13.37 -8.94
C PRO A 211 3.51 14.81 -9.19
N PHE A 212 3.36 15.70 -8.22
CA PHE A 212 3.78 17.11 -8.34
C PHE A 212 5.30 17.23 -8.29
N VAL A 213 5.96 16.44 -7.42
CA VAL A 213 7.43 16.36 -7.33
C VAL A 213 8.01 15.86 -8.65
N TRP A 214 7.47 14.77 -9.16
CA TRP A 214 7.98 14.14 -10.39
C TRP A 214 7.68 14.95 -11.65
N ALA A 215 6.52 15.61 -11.73
CA ALA A 215 6.18 16.48 -12.85
C ALA A 215 7.08 17.72 -12.92
N ALA A 216 7.61 18.19 -11.80
CA ALA A 216 8.60 19.25 -11.74
C ALA A 216 10.02 18.78 -12.10
N GLY A 217 10.24 17.47 -12.35
CA GLY A 217 11.56 16.88 -12.61
C GLY A 217 12.31 16.46 -11.35
N GLY A 218 11.69 16.58 -10.18
CA GLY A 218 12.26 16.16 -8.91
C GLY A 218 12.21 14.65 -8.69
N GLU A 219 13.00 14.18 -7.73
CA GLU A 219 13.04 12.78 -7.29
C GLU A 219 12.90 12.69 -5.77
N LEU A 220 12.38 11.54 -5.29
CA LEU A 220 12.33 11.26 -3.85
C LEU A 220 13.72 10.86 -3.32
N ALA A 221 14.39 10.01 -4.08
CA ALA A 221 15.75 9.55 -3.84
C ALA A 221 16.40 9.09 -5.14
N THR A 222 17.72 9.05 -5.17
CA THR A 222 18.53 8.54 -6.28
C THR A 222 19.27 7.28 -5.86
N ALA A 223 19.32 6.27 -6.75
CA ALA A 223 20.06 5.04 -6.49
C ALA A 223 21.59 5.32 -6.44
N ARG A 224 22.28 4.63 -5.54
CA ARG A 224 23.72 4.66 -5.37
C ARG A 224 24.24 3.25 -5.09
N GLY A 225 24.55 2.51 -6.15
CA GLY A 225 24.81 1.07 -6.05
C GLY A 225 23.61 0.35 -5.46
N ASP A 226 23.81 -0.37 -4.36
CA ASP A 226 22.78 -1.11 -3.66
C ASP A 226 22.02 -0.27 -2.60
N SER A 227 22.27 1.03 -2.54
CA SER A 227 21.62 1.96 -1.60
C SER A 227 20.97 3.13 -2.31
N TYR A 228 20.34 4.01 -1.54
CA TYR A 228 19.69 5.22 -2.03
C TYR A 228 20.18 6.44 -1.26
N LYS A 229 20.16 7.60 -1.94
CA LYS A 229 20.39 8.92 -1.36
C LYS A 229 19.12 9.75 -1.54
N ALA A 230 18.63 10.36 -0.47
CA ALA A 230 17.49 11.28 -0.53
C ALA A 230 17.73 12.41 -1.52
N ALA A 231 16.70 12.75 -2.31
CA ALA A 231 16.70 13.83 -3.29
C ALA A 231 15.48 14.74 -3.17
N ILE A 232 14.62 14.51 -2.18
CA ILE A 232 13.38 15.27 -1.94
C ILE A 232 13.63 16.74 -1.66
N ASN A 233 14.83 17.13 -1.24
CA ASN A 233 15.25 18.52 -1.02
C ASN A 233 16.01 19.15 -2.20
N GLY A 234 16.05 18.46 -3.36
CA GLY A 234 16.61 19.00 -4.59
C GLY A 234 15.74 20.13 -5.17
N PRO A 235 16.31 21.04 -5.99
CA PRO A 235 15.63 22.24 -6.46
C PRO A 235 14.31 21.94 -7.19
N ASP A 236 14.26 20.89 -8.01
CA ASP A 236 13.05 20.54 -8.75
C ASP A 236 12.02 19.85 -7.86
N ALA A 237 12.45 19.05 -6.87
CA ALA A 237 11.56 18.50 -5.87
C ALA A 237 10.90 19.60 -5.03
N LEU A 238 11.66 20.64 -4.64
CA LEU A 238 11.14 21.80 -3.91
C LEU A 238 10.07 22.57 -4.73
N LYS A 239 10.23 22.69 -6.06
CA LYS A 239 9.20 23.28 -6.93
C LYS A 239 7.90 22.47 -6.86
N GLY A 240 7.98 21.15 -7.00
CA GLY A 240 6.81 20.27 -6.92
C GLY A 240 6.13 20.30 -5.55
N ILE A 241 6.89 20.27 -4.46
CA ILE A 241 6.39 20.43 -3.09
C ILE A 241 5.68 21.78 -2.94
N THR A 242 6.28 22.87 -3.41
CA THR A 242 5.68 24.20 -3.37
C THR A 242 4.35 24.25 -4.12
N THR A 243 4.28 23.65 -5.33
CA THR A 243 3.03 23.58 -6.10
C THR A 243 1.95 22.79 -5.34
N TYR A 244 2.27 21.62 -4.79
CA TYR A 244 1.30 20.85 -4.01
C TYR A 244 0.83 21.59 -2.75
N THR A 245 1.76 22.20 -2.00
CA THR A 245 1.44 22.89 -0.76
C THR A 245 0.70 24.22 -0.98
N SER A 246 0.78 24.82 -2.18
CA SER A 246 -0.03 25.98 -2.56
C SER A 246 -1.54 25.67 -2.71
N LEU A 247 -1.91 24.40 -2.72
CA LEU A 247 -3.30 23.94 -2.66
C LEU A 247 -3.89 23.99 -1.24
N PHE A 248 -3.11 24.32 -0.23
CA PHE A 248 -3.58 24.52 1.14
C PHE A 248 -3.75 26.01 1.43
N GLY A 249 -4.81 26.36 2.11
CA GLY A 249 -5.15 27.74 2.46
C GLY A 249 -6.65 27.98 2.44
N ASP A 250 -7.09 29.12 2.97
CA ASP A 250 -8.52 29.45 3.05
C ASP A 250 -9.14 29.67 1.66
N ASP A 251 -8.29 29.96 0.67
CA ASP A 251 -8.67 30.14 -0.73
C ASP A 251 -8.84 28.80 -1.49
N ASN A 252 -8.63 27.65 -0.83
CA ASN A 252 -8.90 26.31 -1.39
C ASN A 252 -9.27 25.28 -0.29
N CYS A 253 -8.26 24.68 0.36
CA CYS A 253 -8.42 23.64 1.40
C CYS A 253 -7.74 24.13 2.69
N PRO A 254 -8.47 24.67 3.68
CA PRO A 254 -7.87 25.26 4.87
C PRO A 254 -6.96 24.27 5.61
N ALA A 255 -5.73 24.69 5.91
CA ALA A 255 -4.72 23.85 6.54
C ALA A 255 -5.20 23.19 7.85
N ALA A 256 -5.98 23.94 8.66
CA ALA A 256 -6.56 23.41 9.91
C ALA A 256 -7.48 22.19 9.71
N LYS A 257 -8.05 22.03 8.49
CA LYS A 257 -8.93 20.90 8.14
C LYS A 257 -8.21 19.85 7.31
N CYS A 258 -7.32 20.28 6.43
CA CYS A 258 -6.76 19.45 5.38
C CYS A 258 -5.39 18.87 5.71
N ALA A 259 -4.62 19.45 6.65
CA ALA A 259 -3.27 19.00 6.97
C ALA A 259 -3.21 17.53 7.43
N GLN A 260 -4.24 17.03 8.09
CA GLN A 260 -4.29 15.64 8.58
C GLN A 260 -5.00 14.67 7.62
N MET A 261 -5.57 15.16 6.51
CA MET A 261 -6.28 14.30 5.57
C MET A 261 -5.30 13.39 4.84
N GLY A 262 -5.62 12.09 4.80
CA GLY A 262 -5.02 11.10 3.90
C GLY A 262 -5.86 10.91 2.64
N GLY A 263 -5.47 9.94 1.78
CA GLY A 263 -6.17 9.68 0.52
C GLY A 263 -7.65 9.33 0.69
N ASN A 264 -8.00 8.48 1.65
CA ASN A 264 -9.38 8.11 1.92
C ASN A 264 -10.23 9.32 2.34
N ALA A 265 -9.69 10.21 3.17
CA ALA A 265 -10.41 11.42 3.60
C ALA A 265 -10.64 12.39 2.44
N THR A 266 -9.68 12.56 1.51
CA THR A 266 -9.84 13.42 0.34
C THR A 266 -10.91 12.88 -0.63
N VAL A 267 -10.90 11.56 -0.88
CA VAL A 267 -11.93 10.88 -1.70
C VAL A 267 -13.30 10.98 -1.03
N THR A 268 -13.39 10.77 0.28
CA THR A 268 -14.64 10.89 1.03
C THR A 268 -15.21 12.31 0.96
N ALA A 269 -14.36 13.34 1.05
CA ALA A 269 -14.79 14.73 0.88
C ALA A 269 -15.37 14.98 -0.52
N PHE A 270 -14.76 14.43 -1.56
CA PHE A 270 -15.27 14.51 -2.92
C PHE A 270 -16.58 13.74 -3.09
N ALA A 271 -16.62 12.47 -2.73
CA ALA A 271 -17.78 11.59 -2.87
C ALA A 271 -19.00 12.11 -2.10
N SER A 272 -18.79 12.80 -0.97
CA SER A 272 -19.86 13.45 -0.20
C SER A 272 -20.25 14.86 -0.70
N GLY A 273 -19.73 15.28 -1.85
CA GLY A 273 -20.05 16.58 -2.47
C GLY A 273 -19.42 17.79 -1.80
N LYS A 274 -18.41 17.61 -0.92
CA LYS A 274 -17.73 18.70 -0.21
C LYS A 274 -16.51 19.28 -0.94
N ALA A 275 -16.18 18.74 -2.12
CA ALA A 275 -15.07 19.22 -2.93
C ALA A 275 -15.44 19.26 -4.41
N GLY A 276 -14.93 20.28 -5.14
CA GLY A 276 -15.07 20.38 -6.59
C GLY A 276 -14.15 19.43 -7.35
N MET A 277 -13.00 19.10 -6.75
CA MET A 277 -12.00 18.18 -7.30
C MET A 277 -11.37 17.33 -6.18
N ALA A 278 -10.79 16.18 -6.56
CA ALA A 278 -9.91 15.38 -5.69
C ALA A 278 -8.94 14.55 -6.52
N ILE A 279 -7.78 14.24 -5.95
CA ILE A 279 -6.88 13.21 -6.49
C ILE A 279 -7.34 11.88 -5.88
N GLY A 280 -7.78 10.94 -6.74
CA GLY A 280 -8.28 9.64 -6.34
C GLY A 280 -7.72 8.53 -7.23
N GLY A 281 -7.71 7.30 -6.72
CA GLY A 281 -7.31 6.11 -7.48
C GLY A 281 -8.46 5.53 -8.32
N ASP A 282 -8.14 4.61 -9.22
CA ASP A 282 -9.09 3.70 -9.85
C ASP A 282 -9.91 2.96 -8.78
N PHE A 283 -9.27 2.53 -7.70
CA PHE A 283 -9.88 1.91 -6.52
C PHE A 283 -10.84 2.83 -5.74
N SER A 284 -10.88 4.12 -6.02
CA SER A 284 -11.81 5.08 -5.40
C SER A 284 -13.17 5.12 -6.10
N HIS A 285 -13.29 4.50 -7.28
CA HIS A 285 -14.48 4.58 -8.12
C HIS A 285 -15.75 4.12 -7.39
N ALA A 286 -15.71 2.97 -6.74
CA ALA A 286 -16.86 2.45 -6.00
C ALA A 286 -17.35 3.41 -4.89
N ALA A 287 -16.43 4.07 -4.19
CA ALA A 287 -16.78 5.06 -3.17
C ALA A 287 -17.42 6.33 -3.76
N VAL A 288 -16.95 6.77 -4.92
CA VAL A 288 -17.51 7.93 -5.63
C VAL A 288 -18.89 7.60 -6.19
N GLU A 289 -19.09 6.41 -6.79
CA GLU A 289 -20.39 5.92 -7.28
C GLU A 289 -21.41 5.68 -6.17
N ALA A 290 -20.96 5.38 -4.95
CA ALA A 290 -21.84 5.28 -3.79
C ALA A 290 -22.13 6.64 -3.13
N GLY A 291 -21.43 7.70 -3.55
CA GLY A 291 -21.53 9.04 -2.96
C GLY A 291 -22.62 9.92 -3.56
N THR A 292 -22.75 11.13 -3.01
CA THR A 292 -23.75 12.13 -3.46
C THR A 292 -23.43 12.72 -4.82
N VAL A 293 -22.20 12.53 -5.32
CA VAL A 293 -21.73 13.05 -6.62
C VAL A 293 -21.91 12.06 -7.77
N LYS A 294 -22.58 10.94 -7.53
CA LYS A 294 -22.86 9.92 -8.53
C LYS A 294 -23.47 10.53 -9.80
N GLY A 295 -22.87 10.21 -10.96
CA GLY A 295 -23.32 10.70 -12.27
C GLY A 295 -22.96 12.17 -12.57
N GLU A 296 -22.44 12.92 -11.60
CA GLU A 296 -22.04 14.33 -11.76
C GLU A 296 -20.52 14.51 -11.57
N TYR A 297 -19.73 13.58 -12.05
CA TYR A 297 -18.27 13.67 -12.03
C TYR A 297 -17.66 13.11 -13.33
N ALA A 298 -16.42 13.52 -13.57
CA ALA A 298 -15.57 12.91 -14.58
C ALA A 298 -14.14 12.75 -14.03
N VAL A 299 -13.35 11.94 -14.72
CA VAL A 299 -11.95 11.68 -14.37
C VAL A 299 -11.08 12.05 -15.56
N VAL A 300 -9.96 12.71 -15.30
CA VAL A 300 -8.90 13.01 -16.28
C VAL A 300 -7.55 12.67 -15.68
N PRO A 301 -6.52 12.38 -16.49
CA PRO A 301 -5.15 12.27 -15.98
C PRO A 301 -4.79 13.51 -15.16
N LEU A 302 -4.00 13.34 -14.08
CA LEU A 302 -3.47 14.47 -13.35
C LEU A 302 -2.51 15.24 -14.27
N PRO A 303 -2.73 16.57 -14.48
CA PRO A 303 -1.92 17.30 -15.43
C PRO A 303 -0.47 17.47 -14.96
N GLY A 304 0.45 17.48 -15.90
CA GLY A 304 1.85 17.84 -15.67
C GLY A 304 2.05 19.36 -15.59
N THR A 305 3.29 19.80 -15.77
CA THR A 305 3.65 21.24 -15.69
C THR A 305 3.41 22.00 -16.99
N THR A 306 3.31 21.31 -18.13
CA THR A 306 3.07 21.92 -19.44
C THR A 306 1.75 21.44 -20.05
N PRO A 307 1.09 22.25 -20.90
CA PRO A 307 -0.17 21.84 -21.52
C PRO A 307 -0.06 20.52 -22.29
N GLY A 308 -0.95 19.59 -21.97
CA GLY A 308 -1.00 18.26 -22.60
C GLY A 308 -0.03 17.22 -22.00
N SER A 309 0.86 17.62 -21.08
CA SER A 309 1.65 16.65 -20.32
C SER A 309 0.81 16.04 -19.18
N ILE A 310 1.09 14.76 -18.90
CA ILE A 310 0.51 14.03 -17.78
C ILE A 310 1.56 13.92 -16.68
N ALA A 311 1.19 14.21 -15.43
CA ALA A 311 2.09 14.00 -14.30
C ALA A 311 2.41 12.51 -14.14
N PRO A 312 3.69 12.11 -13.95
CA PRO A 312 4.03 10.72 -13.67
C PRO A 312 3.27 10.24 -12.43
N ALA A 313 2.53 9.14 -12.56
CA ALA A 313 1.80 8.59 -11.44
C ALA A 313 2.71 7.79 -10.51
N PHE A 314 2.34 7.68 -9.24
CA PHE A 314 2.85 6.64 -8.39
C PHE A 314 2.30 5.29 -8.87
N ALA A 315 3.17 4.36 -9.22
CA ALA A 315 2.82 2.98 -9.56
C ALA A 315 2.45 2.23 -8.28
N GLY A 316 1.26 2.52 -7.77
CA GLY A 316 0.70 1.90 -6.59
C GLY A 316 0.09 0.54 -6.89
N GLY A 317 -0.53 -0.03 -5.88
CA GLY A 317 -1.21 -1.30 -5.92
C GLY A 317 -0.87 -2.15 -4.70
N ASN A 318 -1.60 -3.24 -4.58
CA ASN A 318 -1.40 -4.16 -3.47
C ASN A 318 -1.04 -5.54 -3.98
N ASN A 319 -0.33 -6.26 -3.15
CA ASN A 319 0.06 -7.64 -3.34
C ASN A 319 -0.59 -8.51 -2.27
N ILE A 320 -0.71 -9.80 -2.51
CA ILE A 320 -1.00 -10.79 -1.48
C ILE A 320 0.23 -11.67 -1.31
N GLY A 321 0.66 -11.88 -0.07
CA GLY A 321 1.78 -12.73 0.28
C GLY A 321 1.37 -13.82 1.26
N VAL A 322 2.05 -14.97 1.16
CA VAL A 322 1.96 -16.04 2.15
C VAL A 322 2.97 -15.75 3.25
N LEU A 323 2.56 -15.84 4.51
CA LEU A 323 3.48 -15.70 5.63
C LEU A 323 4.38 -16.95 5.74
N LYS A 324 5.66 -16.70 6.04
CA LYS A 324 6.64 -17.78 6.22
C LYS A 324 6.28 -18.70 7.38
N SER A 325 5.56 -18.20 8.37
CA SER A 325 5.07 -18.93 9.55
C SER A 325 3.85 -19.81 9.27
N SER A 326 3.20 -19.69 8.09
CA SER A 326 2.00 -20.49 7.79
C SER A 326 2.31 -22.00 7.83
N PRO A 327 1.60 -22.78 8.66
CA PRO A 327 1.75 -24.23 8.68
C PRO A 327 1.06 -24.93 7.48
N ARG A 328 0.31 -24.18 6.66
CA ARG A 328 -0.50 -24.68 5.51
C ARG A 328 -0.02 -24.09 4.20
N ARG A 329 1.29 -24.08 3.97
CA ARG A 329 1.93 -23.40 2.85
C ARG A 329 1.29 -23.74 1.49
N THR A 330 1.08 -25.02 1.17
CA THR A 330 0.46 -25.43 -0.11
C THR A 330 -0.94 -24.87 -0.26
N LEU A 331 -1.79 -25.00 0.75
CA LEU A 331 -3.15 -24.45 0.74
C LEU A 331 -3.14 -22.92 0.68
N ALA A 332 -2.22 -22.25 1.38
CA ALA A 332 -2.08 -20.81 1.35
C ALA A 332 -1.68 -20.31 -0.05
N VAL A 333 -0.77 -20.98 -0.75
CA VAL A 333 -0.41 -20.66 -2.14
C VAL A 333 -1.59 -20.89 -3.10
N ASP A 334 -2.36 -21.96 -2.93
CA ASP A 334 -3.55 -22.21 -3.76
C ASP A 334 -4.65 -21.17 -3.51
N LEU A 335 -4.82 -20.74 -2.27
CA LEU A 335 -5.72 -19.64 -1.94
C LEU A 335 -5.23 -18.30 -2.51
N LEU A 336 -3.92 -18.01 -2.43
CA LEU A 336 -3.30 -16.84 -3.05
C LEU A 336 -3.64 -16.81 -4.55
N LYS A 337 -3.46 -17.91 -5.29
CA LYS A 337 -3.82 -18.00 -6.71
C LYS A 337 -5.32 -17.76 -6.94
N SER A 338 -6.18 -18.25 -6.06
CA SER A 338 -7.64 -18.03 -6.16
C SER A 338 -8.00 -16.56 -5.93
N LEU A 339 -7.35 -15.88 -4.98
CA LEU A 339 -7.60 -14.48 -4.67
C LEU A 339 -7.01 -13.53 -5.71
N THR A 340 -5.86 -13.88 -6.32
CA THR A 340 -5.13 -13.00 -7.24
C THR A 340 -5.23 -13.41 -8.70
N GLY A 341 -5.96 -14.47 -9.04
CA GLY A 341 -6.16 -14.95 -10.40
C GLY A 341 -7.01 -14.01 -11.25
N LYS A 342 -6.93 -14.18 -12.59
CA LYS A 342 -7.60 -13.33 -13.57
C LYS A 342 -9.11 -13.18 -13.31
N GLU A 343 -9.78 -14.26 -12.95
CA GLU A 343 -11.22 -14.25 -12.67
C GLU A 343 -11.56 -13.35 -11.48
N THR A 344 -10.83 -13.49 -10.37
CA THR A 344 -11.06 -12.67 -9.17
C THR A 344 -10.70 -11.21 -9.42
N GLN A 345 -9.59 -10.93 -10.12
CA GLN A 345 -9.23 -9.56 -10.49
C GLN A 345 -10.25 -8.93 -11.43
N GLY A 346 -10.83 -9.70 -12.36
CA GLY A 346 -11.94 -9.24 -13.19
C GLY A 346 -13.18 -8.85 -12.37
N ARG A 347 -13.57 -9.68 -11.40
CA ARG A 347 -14.66 -9.37 -10.47
C ARG A 347 -14.39 -8.14 -9.61
N LEU A 348 -13.18 -8.02 -9.08
CA LEU A 348 -12.75 -6.86 -8.29
C LEU A 348 -12.73 -5.58 -9.13
N PHE A 349 -12.35 -5.68 -10.40
CA PHE A 349 -12.47 -4.56 -11.32
C PHE A 349 -13.92 -4.14 -11.52
N ASP A 350 -14.81 -5.08 -11.82
CA ASP A 350 -16.22 -4.79 -12.05
C ASP A 350 -16.92 -4.22 -10.79
N ALA A 351 -16.50 -4.67 -9.60
CA ALA A 351 -17.07 -4.27 -8.31
C ALA A 351 -16.49 -2.99 -7.72
N MET A 352 -15.18 -2.78 -7.89
CA MET A 352 -14.42 -1.74 -7.18
C MET A 352 -13.69 -0.77 -8.11
N GLY A 353 -13.50 -1.13 -9.38
CA GLY A 353 -12.64 -0.40 -10.31
C GLY A 353 -11.15 -0.75 -10.18
N PHE A 354 -10.77 -1.74 -9.39
CA PHE A 354 -9.37 -2.15 -9.21
C PHE A 354 -8.75 -2.61 -10.52
N LEU A 355 -7.73 -1.91 -11.01
CA LEU A 355 -7.10 -2.27 -12.28
C LEU A 355 -6.39 -3.63 -12.19
N PRO A 356 -6.72 -4.59 -13.09
CA PRO A 356 -6.06 -5.88 -13.11
C PRO A 356 -4.55 -5.79 -13.36
N THR A 357 -3.81 -6.67 -12.74
CA THR A 357 -2.36 -6.79 -12.94
C THR A 357 -1.98 -7.58 -14.18
N TYR A 358 -2.92 -8.29 -14.75
CA TYR A 358 -2.77 -9.03 -16.01
C TYR A 358 -3.03 -8.11 -17.20
N THR A 359 -2.12 -8.11 -18.18
CA THR A 359 -2.17 -7.19 -19.31
C THR A 359 -3.40 -7.39 -20.18
N ASP A 360 -3.79 -8.63 -20.46
CA ASP A 360 -4.97 -9.00 -21.24
C ASP A 360 -6.28 -8.68 -20.51
N THR A 361 -6.37 -9.01 -19.22
CA THR A 361 -7.55 -8.72 -18.39
C THR A 361 -7.75 -7.21 -18.25
N ARG A 362 -6.66 -6.44 -18.05
CA ARG A 362 -6.71 -4.98 -17.99
C ARG A 362 -7.14 -4.35 -19.31
N ALA A 363 -6.65 -4.86 -20.45
CA ALA A 363 -7.08 -4.40 -21.77
C ALA A 363 -8.57 -4.64 -22.00
N ALA A 364 -9.08 -5.81 -21.64
CA ALA A 364 -10.51 -6.13 -21.73
C ALA A 364 -11.35 -5.26 -20.76
N ALA A 365 -10.87 -4.98 -19.58
CA ALA A 365 -11.50 -4.07 -18.62
C ALA A 365 -11.64 -2.65 -19.17
N ALA A 366 -10.57 -2.10 -19.76
CA ALA A 366 -10.58 -0.76 -20.35
C ALA A 366 -11.58 -0.61 -21.52
N GLN A 367 -11.84 -1.68 -22.26
CA GLN A 367 -12.85 -1.67 -23.34
C GLN A 367 -14.29 -1.64 -22.80
N ARG A 368 -14.53 -2.26 -21.64
CA ARG A 368 -15.89 -2.35 -21.06
C ARG A 368 -16.29 -1.09 -20.29
N GLN A 369 -15.32 -0.40 -19.68
CA GLN A 369 -15.59 0.70 -18.75
C GLN A 369 -14.77 1.96 -19.11
N PRO A 370 -15.38 2.96 -19.79
CA PRO A 370 -14.65 4.16 -20.25
C PRO A 370 -13.99 4.99 -19.15
N PHE A 371 -14.48 4.89 -17.88
CA PHE A 371 -13.87 5.61 -16.76
C PHE A 371 -12.43 5.19 -16.48
N VAL A 372 -12.02 4.01 -16.94
CA VAL A 372 -10.66 3.46 -16.76
C VAL A 372 -9.63 4.17 -17.62
N LYS A 373 -10.06 4.74 -18.76
CA LYS A 373 -9.15 5.36 -19.73
C LYS A 373 -8.19 6.38 -19.13
N PRO A 374 -8.60 7.33 -18.27
CA PRO A 374 -7.66 8.29 -17.67
C PRO A 374 -6.54 7.62 -16.85
N PHE A 375 -6.82 6.50 -16.18
CA PHE A 375 -5.83 5.76 -15.41
C PHE A 375 -4.86 4.99 -16.31
N THR A 376 -5.38 4.35 -17.37
CA THR A 376 -4.51 3.66 -18.35
C THR A 376 -3.68 4.64 -19.16
N ASP A 377 -4.21 5.80 -19.53
CA ASP A 377 -3.45 6.87 -20.18
C ASP A 377 -2.32 7.38 -19.26
N THR A 378 -2.63 7.55 -17.96
CA THR A 378 -1.64 7.94 -16.96
C THR A 378 -0.53 6.90 -16.82
N LEU A 379 -0.88 5.62 -16.78
CA LEU A 379 0.08 4.52 -16.72
C LEU A 379 0.96 4.49 -17.98
N ALA A 380 0.37 4.69 -19.16
CA ALA A 380 1.08 4.73 -20.45
C ALA A 380 2.01 5.95 -20.58
N ALA A 381 1.65 7.09 -19.99
CA ALA A 381 2.50 8.30 -19.96
C ALA A 381 3.72 8.14 -19.04
N GLY A 382 3.71 7.19 -18.15
CA GLY A 382 4.79 6.84 -17.24
C GLY A 382 4.35 6.81 -15.79
N ALA A 383 4.81 5.80 -15.09
CA ALA A 383 4.61 5.66 -13.65
C ALA A 383 5.96 5.51 -12.95
N LYS A 384 6.06 6.00 -11.74
CA LYS A 384 7.26 5.90 -10.92
C LYS A 384 6.97 5.10 -9.65
N PHE A 385 7.98 4.36 -9.22
CA PHE A 385 7.98 3.68 -7.92
C PHE A 385 8.70 4.52 -6.87
N VAL A 386 8.41 4.23 -5.63
CA VAL A 386 9.26 4.64 -4.52
C VAL A 386 10.56 3.81 -4.55
N PRO A 387 11.65 4.27 -3.87
CA PRO A 387 12.87 3.49 -3.77
C PRO A 387 12.63 2.05 -3.31
N ALA A 388 13.07 1.08 -4.10
CA ALA A 388 12.96 -0.35 -3.77
C ALA A 388 13.98 -0.74 -2.69
N SER A 389 13.78 -0.23 -1.48
CA SER A 389 14.69 -0.39 -0.34
C SER A 389 13.90 -0.79 0.92
N PRO A 390 14.44 -1.68 1.76
CA PRO A 390 13.86 -1.93 3.09
C PRO A 390 13.73 -0.65 3.93
N GLY A 391 14.59 0.34 3.71
CA GLY A 391 14.51 1.66 4.37
C GLY A 391 13.26 2.44 3.99
N TRP A 392 12.65 2.17 2.81
CA TRP A 392 11.41 2.84 2.43
C TRP A 392 10.26 2.53 3.38
N GLY A 393 10.10 1.27 3.78
CA GLY A 393 9.09 0.87 4.76
C GLY A 393 9.26 1.60 6.11
N GLN A 394 10.50 1.86 6.53
CA GLN A 394 10.79 2.66 7.73
C GLN A 394 10.41 4.14 7.53
N ILE A 395 10.69 4.72 6.35
CA ILE A 395 10.32 6.10 6.00
C ILE A 395 8.80 6.28 6.05
N ASP A 396 8.06 5.34 5.47
CA ASP A 396 6.59 5.36 5.44
C ASP A 396 6.00 5.16 6.85
N ALA A 397 6.45 4.14 7.58
CA ALA A 397 5.99 3.84 8.93
C ALA A 397 6.30 4.97 9.94
N SER A 398 7.40 5.70 9.74
CA SER A 398 7.78 6.87 10.57
C SER A 398 7.13 8.17 10.10
N LEU A 399 6.26 8.11 9.11
CA LEU A 399 5.52 9.25 8.56
C LEU A 399 6.43 10.44 8.17
N VAL A 400 7.60 10.14 7.58
CA VAL A 400 8.61 11.18 7.25
C VAL A 400 8.04 12.21 6.28
N LEU A 401 7.45 11.76 5.16
CA LEU A 401 6.89 12.67 4.16
C LEU A 401 5.57 13.32 4.62
N PRO A 402 4.61 12.62 5.24
CA PRO A 402 3.45 13.26 5.86
C PRO A 402 3.85 14.39 6.82
N THR A 403 4.82 14.15 7.71
CA THR A 403 5.31 15.15 8.66
C THR A 403 5.86 16.38 7.92
N MET A 404 6.68 16.18 6.88
CA MET A 404 7.20 17.26 6.06
C MET A 404 6.08 18.15 5.48
N PHE A 405 5.09 17.54 4.81
CA PHE A 405 3.97 18.30 4.26
C PHE A 405 3.15 19.03 5.33
N GLN A 406 2.88 18.36 6.46
CA GLN A 406 2.13 18.94 7.56
C GLN A 406 2.86 20.12 8.22
N GLU A 407 4.18 20.07 8.34
CA GLU A 407 4.99 21.16 8.85
C GLU A 407 4.96 22.39 7.93
N ILE A 408 5.02 22.15 6.61
CA ILE A 408 4.93 23.22 5.60
C ILE A 408 3.54 23.87 5.64
N VAL A 409 2.47 23.09 5.49
CA VAL A 409 1.12 23.64 5.35
C VAL A 409 0.59 24.27 6.64
N SER A 410 1.13 23.91 7.79
CA SER A 410 0.85 24.55 9.09
C SER A 410 1.73 25.79 9.36
N GLY A 411 2.64 26.13 8.45
CA GLY A 411 3.55 27.27 8.62
C GLY A 411 4.64 27.08 9.70
N ARG A 412 4.83 25.85 10.19
CA ARG A 412 5.88 25.55 11.19
C ARG A 412 7.28 25.59 10.60
N LYS A 413 7.42 25.24 9.33
CA LYS A 413 8.68 25.29 8.57
C LYS A 413 8.42 25.79 7.16
N ASP A 414 9.40 26.45 6.58
CA ASP A 414 9.40 26.67 5.14
C ASP A 414 9.68 25.38 4.37
N VAL A 415 9.43 25.40 3.07
CA VAL A 415 9.55 24.23 2.19
C VAL A 415 10.95 23.63 2.24
N LYS A 416 11.99 24.49 2.20
CA LYS A 416 13.39 24.01 2.17
C LYS A 416 13.79 23.36 3.50
N ALA A 417 13.49 24.01 4.62
CA ALA A 417 13.82 23.47 5.94
C ALA A 417 13.12 22.13 6.22
N ALA A 418 11.82 22.03 5.88
CA ALA A 418 11.07 20.79 6.04
C ALA A 418 11.61 19.67 5.15
N ALA A 419 11.96 19.99 3.89
CA ALA A 419 12.51 19.01 2.95
C ALA A 419 13.93 18.57 3.35
N ASP A 420 14.76 19.44 3.90
CA ASP A 420 16.08 19.07 4.41
C ASP A 420 15.99 18.11 5.60
N ASP A 421 15.07 18.36 6.52
CA ASP A 421 14.83 17.46 7.65
C ASP A 421 14.29 16.10 7.19
N ALA A 422 13.38 16.08 6.21
CA ALA A 422 12.89 14.84 5.60
C ALA A 422 14.04 14.08 4.92
N ALA A 423 14.84 14.75 4.10
CA ALA A 423 16.00 14.15 3.43
C ALA A 423 16.99 13.52 4.43
N LYS A 424 17.29 14.20 5.55
CA LYS A 424 18.15 13.65 6.59
C LYS A 424 17.59 12.36 7.22
N LYS A 425 16.28 12.32 7.48
CA LYS A 425 15.60 11.12 8.00
C LYS A 425 15.59 9.99 6.99
N MET A 426 15.33 10.31 5.72
CA MET A 426 15.37 9.33 4.62
C MET A 426 16.76 8.74 4.45
N ASP A 427 17.82 9.56 4.47
CA ASP A 427 19.19 9.09 4.37
C ASP A 427 19.57 8.16 5.55
N ALA A 428 19.11 8.46 6.74
CA ALA A 428 19.31 7.59 7.90
C ALA A 428 18.62 6.22 7.74
N ALA A 429 17.41 6.20 7.13
CA ALA A 429 16.68 4.97 6.85
C ALA A 429 17.29 4.15 5.70
N PHE A 430 17.92 4.80 4.72
CA PHE A 430 18.61 4.13 3.60
C PHE A 430 20.01 3.64 3.96
N ALA A 431 20.57 4.11 5.06
CA ALA A 431 21.87 3.64 5.51
C ALA A 431 21.84 2.12 5.76
N PRO A 432 22.91 1.38 5.40
CA PRO A 432 23.01 -0.03 5.76
C PRO A 432 22.81 -0.21 7.27
N ALA A 433 22.06 -1.23 7.65
CA ALA A 433 22.03 -1.62 9.07
C ALA A 433 23.44 -2.03 9.45
N GLY A 434 24.06 -1.26 10.39
CA GLY A 434 25.40 -1.52 10.90
C GLY A 434 25.52 -2.87 11.59
#